data_bafdca979ae7104d6c5c4892ab12df79
#
_entry.id   bafdca979ae7104d6c5c4892ab12df79
#
_cell.length_a   1.000
_cell.length_b   1.000
_cell.length_c   1.000
_cell.angle_alpha   90.00
_cell.angle_beta   90.00
_cell.angle_gamma   90.00
#
_symmetry.space_group_name_H-M   'P 1'
#
loop_
_entity.id
_entity.type
_entity.pdbx_description
1 polymer ?
#
loop_
_entity_poly.entity_id
_entity_poly.type
_entity_poly.pdbx_seq_one_letter_code
_entity_poly.pdbx_strand_id
1 'polypeptide(L)'
;MRACRELGIKTVAVHSTADFNTKHVLLADETVCIGPPQSALSYLNMPAIISAAEVTDSVAIHPGYGFLSENADFAERVEKSGFIFVGPRAETIRLMGDKVSAIKVMKAAGVPCVPGSDGPLGKDADENFRIAKDIGYPVIIKASGGGGGRGMRVVHTDASLLNSIGVTQAEALAAFGNPEVYMEKFLEKPRHIEFQVLADNYGNVVHLGERDCSMQRRHQKVIEEAPAPGLTAKQRKTMGERCARACREFGYRNAGTLEFLYQDNEFYFIEMNTRVQVEHPVTELVTGIDIVKAQLLIAAGEPLPYGQNDIQIRGHAVECRINAEDPKTFTPSPGPIRLWHSPGGPGIRVDSHVYTGYNVPPFYDSMIGKLIAYGDTRDTAIARMRNALAEMVVEGIKTNIPLHQEIFNHSAFKQGGTDIHYLERRLGLK
;
A
#
# COMPACT_ATOMS: atom_id res chain seq x y z
N MET A 1 -0.20 9.72 16.26
CA MET A 1 -0.26 10.06 17.72
C MET A 1 1.09 9.86 18.41
N ARG A 2 1.75 8.68 18.38
CA ARG A 2 3.05 8.48 19.04
C ARG A 2 4.07 9.51 18.56
N ALA A 3 4.26 9.63 17.24
CA ALA A 3 5.14 10.63 16.64
C ALA A 3 4.78 12.07 17.03
N CYS A 4 3.48 12.41 17.06
CA CYS A 4 3.03 13.73 17.52
C CYS A 4 3.42 13.99 18.98
N ARG A 5 3.21 13.02 19.87
CA ARG A 5 3.59 13.15 21.29
C ARG A 5 5.10 13.34 21.49
N GLU A 6 5.91 12.61 20.73
CA GLU A 6 7.38 12.78 20.76
C GLU A 6 7.82 14.18 20.27
N LEU A 7 7.06 14.78 19.36
CA LEU A 7 7.29 16.14 18.86
C LEU A 7 6.61 17.24 19.68
N GLY A 8 5.89 16.88 20.75
CA GLY A 8 5.14 17.85 21.57
C GLY A 8 3.90 18.41 20.86
N ILE A 9 3.38 17.73 19.84
CA ILE A 9 2.20 18.12 19.05
C ILE A 9 0.95 17.48 19.67
N LYS A 10 -0.07 18.29 19.98
CA LYS A 10 -1.37 17.81 20.40
C LYS A 10 -2.13 17.13 19.27
N THR A 11 -2.99 16.18 19.63
CA THR A 11 -3.70 15.34 18.66
C THR A 11 -5.20 15.42 18.85
N VAL A 12 -5.91 15.58 17.74
CA VAL A 12 -7.37 15.46 17.65
C VAL A 12 -7.70 14.19 16.86
N ALA A 13 -8.43 13.27 17.47
CA ALA A 13 -8.94 12.10 16.77
C ALA A 13 -10.35 12.34 16.26
N VAL A 14 -10.53 12.29 14.94
CA VAL A 14 -11.87 12.22 14.36
C VAL A 14 -12.33 10.76 14.32
N HIS A 15 -13.61 10.52 14.62
CA HIS A 15 -14.16 9.16 14.62
C HIS A 15 -15.63 9.14 14.25
N SER A 16 -16.10 8.01 13.71
CA SER A 16 -17.54 7.74 13.61
C SER A 16 -18.11 7.29 14.95
N THR A 17 -19.44 7.23 15.05
CA THR A 17 -20.08 6.68 16.26
C THR A 17 -19.71 5.22 16.54
N ALA A 18 -19.27 4.44 15.54
CA ALA A 18 -18.81 3.05 15.72
C ALA A 18 -17.42 2.94 16.35
N ASP A 19 -16.59 3.98 16.20
CA ASP A 19 -15.18 3.96 16.61
C ASP A 19 -14.88 4.75 17.88
N PHE A 20 -15.90 5.24 18.61
CA PHE A 20 -15.76 6.13 19.76
C PHE A 20 -14.85 5.58 20.88
N ASN A 21 -14.69 4.24 20.94
CA ASN A 21 -13.88 3.56 21.95
C ASN A 21 -12.62 2.88 21.39
N THR A 22 -12.21 3.21 20.17
CA THR A 22 -10.93 2.72 19.63
C THR A 22 -9.76 3.31 20.42
N LYS A 23 -8.66 2.57 20.50
CA LYS A 23 -7.49 2.98 21.30
C LYS A 23 -6.96 4.37 20.93
N HIS A 24 -6.93 4.70 19.64
CA HIS A 24 -6.45 6.01 19.19
C HIS A 24 -7.37 7.16 19.63
N VAL A 25 -8.69 6.93 19.66
CA VAL A 25 -9.65 7.90 20.19
C VAL A 25 -9.43 8.11 21.68
N LEU A 26 -9.27 7.01 22.44
CA LEU A 26 -9.02 7.08 23.90
C LEU A 26 -7.67 7.73 24.27
N LEU A 27 -6.70 7.71 23.36
CA LEU A 27 -5.34 8.24 23.57
C LEU A 27 -5.14 9.66 22.99
N ALA A 28 -6.08 10.19 22.24
CA ALA A 28 -5.99 11.55 21.70
C ALA A 28 -6.14 12.60 22.83
N ASP A 29 -5.60 13.79 22.59
CA ASP A 29 -5.78 14.92 23.50
C ASP A 29 -7.22 15.45 23.41
N GLU A 30 -7.79 15.45 22.20
CA GLU A 30 -9.17 15.81 21.91
C GLU A 30 -9.80 14.82 20.91
N THR A 31 -11.13 14.76 20.89
CA THR A 31 -11.86 13.87 19.95
C THR A 31 -13.09 14.57 19.39
N VAL A 32 -13.39 14.30 18.12
CA VAL A 32 -14.59 14.82 17.45
C VAL A 32 -15.30 13.70 16.72
N CYS A 33 -16.57 13.47 17.04
CA CYS A 33 -17.42 12.57 16.27
C CYS A 33 -17.87 13.24 14.98
N ILE A 34 -17.48 12.69 13.82
CA ILE A 34 -17.75 13.24 12.49
C ILE A 34 -18.95 12.61 11.77
N GLY A 35 -19.67 11.70 12.42
CA GLY A 35 -20.89 11.13 11.85
C GLY A 35 -21.15 9.67 12.23
N PRO A 36 -22.16 9.05 11.59
CA PRO A 36 -22.54 7.66 11.82
C PRO A 36 -21.53 6.68 11.22
N PRO A 37 -21.70 5.35 11.44
CA PRO A 37 -20.74 4.33 10.99
C PRO A 37 -20.47 4.30 9.48
N GLN A 38 -21.45 4.68 8.64
CA GLN A 38 -21.30 4.68 7.18
C GLN A 38 -20.18 5.66 6.75
N SER A 39 -19.16 5.16 6.07
CA SER A 39 -18.00 5.94 5.66
C SER A 39 -18.36 7.19 4.84
N ALA A 40 -19.37 7.08 3.96
CA ALA A 40 -19.84 8.23 3.15
C ALA A 40 -20.38 9.39 3.99
N LEU A 41 -20.87 9.11 5.20
CA LEU A 41 -21.44 10.10 6.13
C LEU A 41 -20.46 10.53 7.24
N SER A 42 -19.27 9.94 7.27
CA SER A 42 -18.23 10.21 8.28
C SER A 42 -16.84 10.39 7.64
N TYR A 43 -16.07 9.34 7.47
CA TYR A 43 -14.66 9.39 7.00
C TYR A 43 -14.48 9.86 5.54
N LEU A 44 -15.53 9.83 4.72
CA LEU A 44 -15.55 10.41 3.36
C LEU A 44 -16.29 11.76 3.31
N ASN A 45 -16.78 12.26 4.45
CA ASN A 45 -17.44 13.55 4.55
C ASN A 45 -16.41 14.66 4.77
N MET A 46 -15.89 15.22 3.68
CA MET A 46 -14.87 16.28 3.73
C MET A 46 -15.28 17.49 4.58
N PRO A 47 -16.51 18.04 4.45
CA PRO A 47 -16.95 19.14 5.30
C PRO A 47 -16.89 18.83 6.79
N ALA A 48 -17.33 17.63 7.21
CA ALA A 48 -17.30 17.24 8.62
C ALA A 48 -15.87 17.15 9.18
N ILE A 49 -14.92 16.65 8.38
CA ILE A 49 -13.50 16.57 8.78
C ILE A 49 -12.88 17.97 8.90
N ILE A 50 -13.15 18.86 7.94
CA ILE A 50 -12.64 20.24 7.95
C ILE A 50 -13.23 21.02 9.12
N SER A 51 -14.54 20.91 9.34
CA SER A 51 -15.18 21.55 10.50
C SER A 51 -14.65 21.02 11.85
N ALA A 52 -14.30 19.73 11.92
CA ALA A 52 -13.65 19.20 13.11
C ALA A 52 -12.28 19.86 13.36
N ALA A 53 -11.51 20.11 12.32
CA ALA A 53 -10.24 20.83 12.43
C ALA A 53 -10.44 22.29 12.84
N GLU A 54 -11.48 22.96 12.33
CA GLU A 54 -11.81 24.36 12.68
C GLU A 54 -12.19 24.51 14.15
N VAL A 55 -13.10 23.67 14.66
CA VAL A 55 -13.61 23.80 16.05
C VAL A 55 -12.59 23.39 17.10
N THR A 56 -11.52 22.72 16.71
CA THR A 56 -10.43 22.29 17.61
C THR A 56 -9.15 23.11 17.43
N ASP A 57 -9.20 24.20 16.68
CA ASP A 57 -8.03 25.06 16.37
C ASP A 57 -6.83 24.23 15.85
N SER A 58 -7.10 23.18 15.10
CA SER A 58 -6.05 22.36 14.49
C SER A 58 -5.30 23.15 13.41
N VAL A 59 -4.00 22.89 13.26
CA VAL A 59 -3.18 23.53 12.21
C VAL A 59 -2.92 22.63 11.01
N ALA A 60 -3.07 21.32 11.17
CA ALA A 60 -2.79 20.32 10.14
C ALA A 60 -3.77 19.15 10.19
N ILE A 61 -3.97 18.52 9.04
CA ILE A 61 -4.76 17.29 8.91
C ILE A 61 -3.86 16.18 8.34
N HIS A 62 -3.72 15.08 9.08
CA HIS A 62 -3.04 13.87 8.62
C HIS A 62 -4.09 12.88 8.09
N PRO A 63 -4.06 12.54 6.80
CA PRO A 63 -5.12 11.72 6.19
C PRO A 63 -4.99 10.22 6.50
N GLY A 64 -3.88 9.77 7.10
CA GLY A 64 -3.59 8.36 7.31
C GLY A 64 -3.39 7.60 6.00
N TYR A 65 -4.00 6.43 5.89
CA TYR A 65 -4.14 5.64 4.66
C TYR A 65 -5.60 5.19 4.49
N GLY A 66 -6.00 4.90 3.25
CA GLY A 66 -7.41 4.65 2.91
C GLY A 66 -8.25 5.93 2.85
N PHE A 67 -9.56 5.78 2.69
CA PHE A 67 -10.54 6.88 2.60
C PHE A 67 -10.08 8.05 1.71
N LEU A 68 -9.81 9.22 2.31
CA LEU A 68 -9.47 10.45 1.59
C LEU A 68 -7.96 10.68 1.41
N SER A 69 -7.11 9.74 1.83
CA SER A 69 -5.64 9.94 1.82
C SER A 69 -5.04 10.14 0.43
N GLU A 70 -5.68 9.65 -0.62
CA GLU A 70 -5.30 9.83 -2.03
C GLU A 70 -6.34 10.63 -2.83
N ASN A 71 -7.15 11.43 -2.13
CA ASN A 71 -8.14 12.28 -2.76
C ASN A 71 -7.58 13.70 -2.96
N ALA A 72 -7.32 14.06 -4.22
CA ALA A 72 -6.76 15.37 -4.58
C ALA A 72 -7.66 16.54 -4.20
N ASP A 73 -8.98 16.39 -4.34
CA ASP A 73 -9.94 17.44 -4.01
C ASP A 73 -10.01 17.68 -2.50
N PHE A 74 -9.83 16.63 -1.69
CA PHE A 74 -9.71 16.76 -0.24
C PHE A 74 -8.44 17.51 0.15
N ALA A 75 -7.28 17.12 -0.39
CA ALA A 75 -6.02 17.81 -0.13
C ALA A 75 -6.11 19.31 -0.51
N GLU A 76 -6.68 19.63 -1.66
CA GLU A 76 -6.87 21.00 -2.13
C GLU A 76 -7.82 21.79 -1.21
N ARG A 77 -8.94 21.18 -0.76
CA ARG A 77 -9.87 21.81 0.16
C ARG A 77 -9.25 22.10 1.53
N VAL A 78 -8.48 21.14 2.06
CA VAL A 78 -7.75 21.32 3.33
C VAL A 78 -6.82 22.53 3.24
N GLU A 79 -6.00 22.61 2.19
CA GLU A 79 -5.07 23.73 2.01
C GLU A 79 -5.81 25.06 1.76
N LYS A 80 -6.89 25.10 0.98
CA LYS A 80 -7.73 26.28 0.77
C LYS A 80 -8.45 26.75 2.02
N SER A 81 -8.71 25.84 2.98
CA SER A 81 -9.29 26.18 4.29
C SER A 81 -8.25 26.69 5.30
N GLY A 82 -6.98 26.82 4.90
CA GLY A 82 -5.90 27.35 5.75
C GLY A 82 -5.19 26.29 6.60
N PHE A 83 -5.47 25.02 6.41
CA PHE A 83 -4.80 23.91 7.12
C PHE A 83 -3.66 23.33 6.31
N ILE A 84 -2.68 22.75 6.97
CA ILE A 84 -1.62 21.97 6.34
C ILE A 84 -2.15 20.56 6.06
N PHE A 85 -2.10 20.12 4.79
CA PHE A 85 -2.31 18.73 4.44
C PHE A 85 -1.00 17.96 4.65
N VAL A 86 -0.98 16.98 5.57
CA VAL A 86 0.21 16.15 5.83
C VAL A 86 0.31 15.06 4.75
N GLY A 87 0.89 15.44 3.63
CA GLY A 87 0.99 14.60 2.45
C GLY A 87 1.50 15.37 1.23
N PRO A 88 1.41 14.77 0.04
CA PRO A 88 1.81 15.42 -1.20
C PRO A 88 0.82 16.52 -1.60
N ARG A 89 1.20 17.30 -2.60
CA ARG A 89 0.33 18.35 -3.18
C ARG A 89 -0.83 17.72 -3.92
N ALA A 90 -1.97 18.42 -3.96
CA ALA A 90 -3.17 17.95 -4.65
C ALA A 90 -2.92 17.64 -6.13
N GLU A 91 -2.11 18.46 -6.83
CA GLU A 91 -1.74 18.24 -8.22
C GLU A 91 -0.98 16.92 -8.41
N THR A 92 -0.08 16.60 -7.50
CA THR A 92 0.70 15.35 -7.53
C THR A 92 -0.18 14.13 -7.25
N ILE A 93 -1.12 14.24 -6.29
CA ILE A 93 -2.11 13.18 -6.04
C ILE A 93 -2.95 12.95 -7.30
N ARG A 94 -3.41 14.02 -7.96
CA ARG A 94 -4.22 13.93 -9.20
C ARG A 94 -3.42 13.33 -10.35
N LEU A 95 -2.16 13.72 -10.50
CA LEU A 95 -1.25 13.23 -11.54
C LEU A 95 -0.98 11.72 -11.38
N MET A 96 -0.68 11.28 -10.16
CA MET A 96 -0.36 9.86 -9.88
C MET A 96 -1.61 8.99 -9.78
N GLY A 97 -2.77 9.55 -9.49
CA GLY A 97 -4.07 8.85 -9.49
C GLY A 97 -4.58 8.53 -10.90
N ASP A 98 -4.13 9.24 -11.93
CA ASP A 98 -4.41 8.88 -13.33
C ASP A 98 -3.32 7.96 -13.88
N LYS A 99 -3.66 6.68 -14.11
CA LYS A 99 -2.69 5.65 -14.51
C LYS A 99 -1.93 5.97 -15.79
N VAL A 100 -2.60 6.56 -16.76
CA VAL A 100 -1.98 6.91 -18.06
C VAL A 100 -0.95 8.03 -17.87
N SER A 101 -1.33 9.07 -17.15
CA SER A 101 -0.45 10.19 -16.82
C SER A 101 0.74 9.75 -15.97
N ALA A 102 0.49 8.91 -14.95
CA ALA A 102 1.53 8.37 -14.10
C ALA A 102 2.56 7.55 -14.90
N ILE A 103 2.12 6.62 -15.76
CA ILE A 103 3.01 5.82 -16.61
C ILE A 103 3.81 6.74 -17.54
N LYS A 104 3.19 7.75 -18.15
CA LYS A 104 3.86 8.69 -19.07
C LYS A 104 4.97 9.47 -18.34
N VAL A 105 4.68 9.99 -17.17
CA VAL A 105 5.67 10.72 -16.35
C VAL A 105 6.80 9.79 -15.90
N MET A 106 6.49 8.59 -15.45
CA MET A 106 7.49 7.61 -15.01
C MET A 106 8.38 7.15 -16.17
N LYS A 107 7.83 6.89 -17.36
CA LYS A 107 8.62 6.60 -18.57
C LYS A 107 9.57 7.75 -18.93
N ALA A 108 9.08 8.99 -18.89
CA ALA A 108 9.91 10.17 -19.16
C ALA A 108 11.07 10.32 -18.16
N ALA A 109 10.84 9.99 -16.89
CA ALA A 109 11.87 10.00 -15.84
C ALA A 109 12.80 8.75 -15.88
N GLY A 110 12.64 7.85 -16.86
CA GLY A 110 13.47 6.65 -17.02
C GLY A 110 13.16 5.54 -16.05
N VAL A 111 11.97 5.53 -15.45
CA VAL A 111 11.46 4.42 -14.62
C VAL A 111 10.89 3.36 -15.57
N PRO A 112 11.32 2.08 -15.47
CA PRO A 112 10.79 1.02 -16.32
C PRO A 112 9.30 0.80 -16.07
N CYS A 113 8.51 0.76 -17.13
CA CYS A 113 7.07 0.47 -17.07
C CYS A 113 6.76 -0.81 -17.85
N VAL A 114 5.61 -1.42 -17.56
CA VAL A 114 5.16 -2.58 -18.32
C VAL A 114 5.11 -2.23 -19.82
N PRO A 115 5.75 -3.01 -20.70
CA PRO A 115 5.61 -2.82 -22.14
C PRO A 115 4.14 -2.93 -22.57
N GLY A 116 3.65 -1.97 -23.33
CA GLY A 116 2.24 -1.95 -23.70
C GLY A 116 1.97 -1.06 -24.92
N SER A 117 0.72 -1.02 -25.33
CA SER A 117 0.24 -0.03 -26.30
C SER A 117 0.32 1.36 -25.67
N ASP A 118 0.92 2.33 -26.35
CA ASP A 118 1.06 3.69 -25.84
C ASP A 118 -0.26 4.50 -25.87
N GLY A 119 -1.37 3.81 -25.67
CA GLY A 119 -2.73 4.35 -25.67
C GLY A 119 -3.78 3.28 -25.91
N PRO A 120 -5.05 3.68 -26.05
CA PRO A 120 -6.15 2.79 -26.38
C PRO A 120 -5.93 2.07 -27.72
N LEU A 121 -6.33 0.81 -27.78
CA LEU A 121 -6.28 0.01 -29.01
C LEU A 121 -7.27 0.55 -30.05
N GLY A 122 -6.78 0.72 -31.29
CA GLY A 122 -7.59 1.10 -32.43
C GLY A 122 -8.46 -0.04 -32.99
N LYS A 123 -9.20 0.27 -34.07
CA LYS A 123 -10.03 -0.72 -34.79
C LYS A 123 -9.23 -1.50 -35.84
N ASP A 124 -8.02 -1.08 -36.13
CA ASP A 124 -7.15 -1.74 -37.12
C ASP A 124 -6.59 -3.03 -36.55
N ALA A 125 -6.95 -4.15 -37.16
CA ALA A 125 -6.54 -5.48 -36.75
C ALA A 125 -5.04 -5.71 -36.94
N ASP A 126 -4.47 -5.26 -38.07
CA ASP A 126 -3.05 -5.46 -38.38
C ASP A 126 -2.17 -4.66 -37.42
N GLU A 127 -2.58 -3.45 -37.05
CA GLU A 127 -1.93 -2.63 -36.04
C GLU A 127 -1.97 -3.30 -34.66
N ASN A 128 -3.11 -3.86 -34.26
CA ASN A 128 -3.24 -4.58 -32.98
C ASN A 128 -2.36 -5.85 -32.94
N PHE A 129 -2.25 -6.58 -34.05
CA PHE A 129 -1.32 -7.70 -34.14
C PHE A 129 0.15 -7.27 -34.06
N ARG A 130 0.50 -6.14 -34.71
CA ARG A 130 1.85 -5.59 -34.64
C ARG A 130 2.20 -5.22 -33.20
N ILE A 131 1.34 -4.48 -32.51
CA ILE A 131 1.51 -4.09 -31.10
C ILE A 131 1.71 -5.34 -30.24
N ALA A 132 0.88 -6.39 -30.39
CA ALA A 132 1.00 -7.62 -29.61
C ALA A 132 2.33 -8.36 -29.85
N LYS A 133 2.82 -8.36 -31.09
CA LYS A 133 4.12 -8.95 -31.43
C LYS A 133 5.30 -8.15 -30.87
N ASP A 134 5.24 -6.84 -30.92
CA ASP A 134 6.28 -5.95 -30.37
C ASP A 134 6.38 -6.08 -28.84
N ILE A 135 5.24 -6.21 -28.15
CA ILE A 135 5.17 -6.48 -26.70
C ILE A 135 5.65 -7.92 -26.39
N GLY A 136 5.34 -8.87 -27.26
CA GLY A 136 5.60 -10.30 -27.08
C GLY A 136 4.58 -11.00 -26.18
N TYR A 137 4.01 -12.12 -26.69
CA TYR A 137 3.04 -12.94 -25.92
C TYR A 137 3.66 -13.59 -24.68
N PRO A 138 2.85 -13.88 -23.63
CA PRO A 138 1.44 -13.53 -23.49
C PRO A 138 1.25 -12.03 -23.24
N VAL A 139 0.12 -11.50 -23.73
CA VAL A 139 -0.32 -10.11 -23.46
C VAL A 139 -1.63 -10.10 -22.68
N ILE A 140 -1.92 -8.99 -22.02
CA ILE A 140 -3.19 -8.77 -21.33
C ILE A 140 -3.90 -7.55 -21.89
N ILE A 141 -5.17 -7.71 -22.22
CA ILE A 141 -6.05 -6.61 -22.61
C ILE A 141 -6.75 -6.09 -21.36
N LYS A 142 -6.73 -4.77 -21.15
CA LYS A 142 -7.29 -4.11 -19.96
C LYS A 142 -8.22 -2.96 -20.36
N ALA A 143 -9.35 -2.84 -19.68
CA ALA A 143 -10.22 -1.68 -19.80
C ALA A 143 -9.56 -0.41 -19.19
N SER A 144 -9.62 0.71 -19.89
CA SER A 144 -9.07 2.00 -19.41
C SER A 144 -9.71 2.48 -18.11
N GLY A 145 -11.02 2.22 -17.92
CA GLY A 145 -11.75 2.52 -16.70
C GLY A 145 -11.77 1.39 -15.67
N GLY A 146 -11.09 0.25 -15.94
CA GLY A 146 -11.14 -0.95 -15.12
C GLY A 146 -10.23 -0.90 -13.90
N GLY A 147 -10.64 -1.63 -12.85
CA GLY A 147 -9.87 -1.83 -11.63
C GLY A 147 -10.29 -3.10 -10.90
N GLY A 148 -9.47 -3.57 -9.95
CA GLY A 148 -9.79 -4.72 -9.12
C GLY A 148 -9.95 -6.06 -9.86
N GLY A 149 -9.28 -6.24 -11.01
CA GLY A 149 -9.32 -7.49 -11.79
C GLY A 149 -10.49 -7.65 -12.74
N ARG A 150 -11.35 -6.63 -12.90
CA ARG A 150 -12.47 -6.63 -13.85
C ARG A 150 -12.07 -5.96 -15.17
N GLY A 151 -12.64 -6.44 -16.28
CA GLY A 151 -12.32 -5.92 -17.63
C GLY A 151 -10.89 -6.23 -18.06
N MET A 152 -10.39 -7.41 -17.75
CA MET A 152 -9.04 -7.86 -18.13
C MET A 152 -9.10 -9.27 -18.74
N ARG A 153 -8.30 -9.49 -19.81
CA ARG A 153 -8.24 -10.78 -20.52
C ARG A 153 -6.83 -11.08 -21.00
N VAL A 154 -6.31 -12.24 -20.58
CA VAL A 154 -4.99 -12.71 -21.03
C VAL A 154 -5.11 -13.37 -22.39
N VAL A 155 -4.15 -13.09 -23.26
CA VAL A 155 -4.08 -13.59 -24.64
C VAL A 155 -2.70 -14.21 -24.86
N HIS A 156 -2.69 -15.48 -25.26
CA HIS A 156 -1.45 -16.24 -25.44
C HIS A 156 -1.00 -16.32 -26.90
N THR A 157 -1.90 -16.08 -27.86
CA THR A 157 -1.62 -16.23 -29.29
C THR A 157 -2.42 -15.26 -30.15
N ASP A 158 -1.95 -14.99 -31.36
CA ASP A 158 -2.65 -14.17 -32.37
C ASP A 158 -4.10 -14.63 -32.61
N ALA A 159 -4.34 -15.95 -32.61
CA ALA A 159 -5.66 -16.51 -32.93
C ALA A 159 -6.81 -16.03 -32.01
N SER A 160 -6.50 -15.69 -30.76
CA SER A 160 -7.50 -15.24 -29.79
C SER A 160 -7.50 -13.72 -29.57
N LEU A 161 -6.56 -12.98 -30.20
CA LEU A 161 -6.35 -11.57 -29.90
C LEU A 161 -7.57 -10.69 -30.19
N LEU A 162 -8.05 -10.70 -31.43
CA LEU A 162 -9.15 -9.80 -31.84
C LEU A 162 -10.46 -10.11 -31.12
N ASN A 163 -10.75 -11.41 -30.92
CA ASN A 163 -11.91 -11.80 -30.13
C ASN A 163 -11.80 -11.30 -28.68
N SER A 164 -10.62 -11.41 -28.07
CA SER A 164 -10.38 -10.95 -26.69
C SER A 164 -10.49 -9.43 -26.57
N ILE A 165 -10.03 -8.66 -27.56
CA ILE A 165 -10.20 -7.22 -27.62
C ILE A 165 -11.71 -6.89 -27.66
N GLY A 166 -12.46 -7.46 -28.58
CA GLY A 166 -13.90 -7.20 -28.75
C GLY A 166 -14.73 -7.53 -27.50
N VAL A 167 -14.46 -8.69 -26.89
CA VAL A 167 -15.15 -9.10 -25.64
C VAL A 167 -14.80 -8.15 -24.50
N THR A 168 -13.52 -7.76 -24.34
CA THR A 168 -13.10 -6.85 -23.26
C THR A 168 -13.67 -5.44 -23.46
N GLN A 169 -13.78 -4.96 -24.71
CA GLN A 169 -14.44 -3.69 -25.04
C GLN A 169 -15.92 -3.69 -24.67
N ALA A 170 -16.65 -4.78 -24.97
CA ALA A 170 -18.05 -4.92 -24.62
C ALA A 170 -18.27 -4.96 -23.09
N GLU A 171 -17.42 -5.71 -22.37
CA GLU A 171 -17.41 -5.77 -20.91
C GLU A 171 -17.10 -4.40 -20.30
N ALA A 172 -16.13 -3.67 -20.86
CA ALA A 172 -15.72 -2.34 -20.41
C ALA A 172 -16.86 -1.32 -20.60
N LEU A 173 -17.51 -1.33 -21.74
CA LEU A 173 -18.67 -0.47 -22.01
C LEU A 173 -19.79 -0.74 -21.01
N ALA A 174 -20.11 -2.00 -20.78
CA ALA A 174 -21.22 -2.40 -19.88
C ALA A 174 -20.92 -2.04 -18.41
N ALA A 175 -19.66 -2.23 -17.96
CA ALA A 175 -19.28 -2.05 -16.55
C ALA A 175 -18.87 -0.61 -16.20
N PHE A 176 -18.27 0.12 -17.14
CA PHE A 176 -17.62 1.41 -16.88
C PHE A 176 -18.14 2.55 -17.78
N GLY A 177 -19.01 2.26 -18.76
CA GLY A 177 -19.51 3.25 -19.71
C GLY A 177 -18.49 3.72 -20.75
N ASN A 178 -17.26 3.15 -20.75
CA ASN A 178 -16.17 3.45 -21.68
C ASN A 178 -15.63 2.16 -22.30
N PRO A 179 -15.69 1.97 -23.63
CA PRO A 179 -15.19 0.78 -24.30
C PRO A 179 -13.69 0.77 -24.55
N GLU A 180 -12.96 1.81 -24.17
CA GLU A 180 -11.54 1.87 -24.41
C GLU A 180 -10.77 0.78 -23.66
N VAL A 181 -9.91 0.08 -24.41
CA VAL A 181 -9.02 -0.94 -23.88
C VAL A 181 -7.59 -0.69 -24.37
N TYR A 182 -6.62 -1.09 -23.58
CA TYR A 182 -5.20 -1.07 -23.93
C TYR A 182 -4.58 -2.46 -23.70
N MET A 183 -3.40 -2.66 -24.26
CA MET A 183 -2.67 -3.93 -24.20
C MET A 183 -1.38 -3.75 -23.44
N GLU A 184 -1.03 -4.74 -22.61
CA GLU A 184 0.25 -4.78 -21.91
C GLU A 184 0.85 -6.18 -21.91
N LYS A 185 2.16 -6.28 -21.67
CA LYS A 185 2.81 -7.56 -21.40
C LYS A 185 2.15 -8.22 -20.18
N PHE A 186 1.77 -9.49 -20.33
CA PHE A 186 1.31 -10.27 -19.19
C PHE A 186 2.50 -10.92 -18.49
N LEU A 187 2.63 -10.66 -17.19
CA LEU A 187 3.64 -11.25 -16.34
C LEU A 187 3.02 -12.44 -15.61
N GLU A 188 3.56 -13.65 -15.84
CA GLU A 188 2.95 -14.89 -15.37
C GLU A 188 3.24 -15.19 -13.90
N LYS A 189 4.43 -14.83 -13.41
CA LYS A 189 4.91 -15.10 -12.04
C LYS A 189 5.64 -13.91 -11.43
N PRO A 190 5.04 -12.70 -11.47
CA PRO A 190 5.72 -11.54 -10.95
C PRO A 190 5.70 -11.55 -9.42
N ARG A 191 6.70 -10.88 -8.85
CA ARG A 191 6.69 -10.44 -7.45
C ARG A 191 6.20 -9.00 -7.38
N HIS A 192 5.61 -8.63 -6.25
CA HIS A 192 5.24 -7.26 -5.94
C HIS A 192 6.35 -6.62 -5.10
N ILE A 193 7.14 -5.80 -5.74
CA ILE A 193 8.24 -5.07 -5.09
C ILE A 193 7.92 -3.58 -5.12
N GLU A 194 8.14 -2.89 -4.01
CA GLU A 194 7.82 -1.48 -3.92
C GLU A 194 8.94 -0.69 -3.25
N PHE A 195 9.13 0.58 -3.65
CA PHE A 195 10.17 1.45 -3.11
C PHE A 195 9.58 2.61 -2.33
N GLN A 196 9.98 2.72 -1.07
CA GLN A 196 9.61 3.84 -0.21
C GLN A 196 10.45 5.07 -0.52
N VAL A 197 9.78 6.21 -0.71
CA VAL A 197 10.44 7.51 -0.85
C VAL A 197 9.99 8.49 0.22
N LEU A 198 10.88 9.42 0.57
CA LEU A 198 10.59 10.62 1.34
C LEU A 198 11.12 11.83 0.59
N ALA A 199 10.33 12.89 0.52
CA ALA A 199 10.67 14.13 -0.18
C ALA A 199 10.29 15.34 0.68
N ASP A 200 11.20 16.29 0.85
CA ASP A 200 10.93 17.53 1.56
C ASP A 200 10.44 18.66 0.63
N ASN A 201 10.21 19.83 1.20
CA ASN A 201 9.77 21.01 0.44
C ASN A 201 10.89 21.70 -0.34
N TYR A 202 12.14 21.26 -0.20
CA TYR A 202 13.35 21.89 -0.74
C TYR A 202 13.95 21.12 -1.92
N GLY A 203 13.29 20.04 -2.36
CA GLY A 203 13.74 19.20 -3.47
C GLY A 203 14.70 18.08 -3.06
N ASN A 204 14.94 17.87 -1.76
CA ASN A 204 15.66 16.70 -1.30
C ASN A 204 14.70 15.49 -1.34
N VAL A 205 15.12 14.45 -2.04
CA VAL A 205 14.37 13.20 -2.17
C VAL A 205 15.31 12.05 -1.91
N VAL A 206 14.90 11.15 -1.01
CA VAL A 206 15.62 9.92 -0.70
C VAL A 206 14.72 8.70 -0.85
N HIS A 207 15.31 7.55 -1.16
CA HIS A 207 14.62 6.27 -1.04
C HIS A 207 15.08 5.52 0.20
N LEU A 208 14.16 4.80 0.85
CA LEU A 208 14.41 4.01 2.04
C LEU A 208 14.54 2.50 1.76
N GLY A 209 14.86 2.15 0.51
CA GLY A 209 14.90 0.77 0.05
C GLY A 209 13.53 0.25 -0.34
N GLU A 210 13.48 -1.06 -0.55
CA GLU A 210 12.30 -1.76 -1.05
C GLU A 210 11.68 -2.68 -0.01
N ARG A 211 10.41 -2.99 -0.26
CA ARG A 211 9.64 -4.06 0.39
C ARG A 211 9.21 -5.10 -0.64
N ASP A 212 9.08 -6.34 -0.19
CA ASP A 212 8.40 -7.41 -0.92
C ASP A 212 7.02 -7.61 -0.33
N CYS A 213 6.00 -7.40 -1.15
CA CYS A 213 4.60 -7.54 -0.81
C CYS A 213 3.90 -8.63 -1.65
N SER A 214 4.66 -9.62 -2.11
CA SER A 214 4.17 -10.67 -3.00
C SER A 214 3.23 -11.67 -2.32
N MET A 215 3.29 -11.80 -0.99
CA MET A 215 2.38 -12.68 -0.26
C MET A 215 0.99 -12.03 -0.16
N GLN A 216 0.16 -12.31 -1.16
CA GLN A 216 -1.15 -11.68 -1.39
C GLN A 216 -2.24 -12.72 -1.54
N ARG A 217 -3.47 -12.30 -1.26
CA ARG A 217 -4.71 -13.00 -1.58
C ARG A 217 -5.68 -12.03 -2.23
N ARG A 218 -6.13 -12.33 -3.46
CA ARG A 218 -7.04 -11.44 -4.24
C ARG A 218 -6.56 -9.99 -4.27
N HIS A 219 -5.26 -9.81 -4.54
CA HIS A 219 -4.57 -8.51 -4.56
C HIS A 219 -4.53 -7.77 -3.22
N GLN A 220 -4.87 -8.43 -2.12
CA GLN A 220 -4.69 -7.90 -0.77
C GLN A 220 -3.39 -8.46 -0.17
N LYS A 221 -2.49 -7.58 0.24
CA LYS A 221 -1.24 -7.94 0.91
C LYS A 221 -1.55 -8.62 2.25
N VAL A 222 -0.87 -9.71 2.57
CA VAL A 222 -1.08 -10.53 3.78
C VAL A 222 0.18 -10.52 4.64
N ILE A 223 1.35 -10.64 4.00
CA ILE A 223 2.67 -10.59 4.64
C ILE A 223 3.55 -9.70 3.77
N GLU A 224 4.28 -8.81 4.41
CA GLU A 224 5.26 -7.91 3.79
C GLU A 224 6.63 -8.08 4.47
N GLU A 225 7.70 -7.92 3.71
CA GLU A 225 9.06 -8.01 4.25
C GLU A 225 10.02 -6.98 3.63
N ALA A 226 11.01 -6.57 4.39
CA ALA A 226 12.09 -5.69 3.93
C ALA A 226 13.44 -6.15 4.54
N PRO A 227 14.51 -6.13 3.73
CA PRO A 227 14.54 -5.94 2.28
C PRO A 227 13.98 -7.16 1.52
N ALA A 228 13.67 -7.00 0.23
CA ALA A 228 13.13 -8.07 -0.60
C ALA A 228 14.14 -9.21 -0.79
N PRO A 229 13.77 -10.48 -0.49
CA PRO A 229 14.66 -11.61 -0.69
C PRO A 229 15.13 -11.76 -2.14
N GLY A 230 16.42 -12.04 -2.35
CA GLY A 230 17.00 -12.30 -3.67
C GLY A 230 17.28 -11.05 -4.50
N LEU A 231 16.89 -9.84 -4.07
CA LEU A 231 17.32 -8.59 -4.69
C LEU A 231 18.74 -8.24 -4.24
N THR A 232 19.61 -7.94 -5.21
CA THR A 232 20.98 -7.51 -4.93
C THR A 232 21.04 -6.06 -4.45
N ALA A 233 22.07 -5.71 -3.68
CA ALA A 233 22.29 -4.33 -3.26
C ALA A 233 22.42 -3.36 -4.45
N LYS A 234 22.98 -3.82 -5.59
CA LYS A 234 23.07 -3.04 -6.84
C LYS A 234 21.71 -2.74 -7.43
N GLN A 235 20.83 -3.74 -7.53
CA GLN A 235 19.45 -3.57 -8.04
C GLN A 235 18.67 -2.61 -7.16
N ARG A 236 18.72 -2.80 -5.85
CA ARG A 236 18.09 -1.89 -4.86
C ARG A 236 18.56 -0.46 -5.03
N LYS A 237 19.87 -0.24 -5.07
CA LYS A 237 20.45 1.10 -5.22
C LYS A 237 20.03 1.72 -6.54
N THR A 238 20.22 1.02 -7.67
CA THR A 238 19.92 1.55 -9.00
C THR A 238 18.44 1.91 -9.15
N MET A 239 17.53 1.04 -8.68
CA MET A 239 16.10 1.29 -8.81
C MET A 239 15.62 2.36 -7.83
N GLY A 240 16.10 2.34 -6.59
CA GLY A 240 15.79 3.37 -5.60
C GLY A 240 16.23 4.77 -6.05
N GLU A 241 17.43 4.90 -6.61
CA GLU A 241 17.91 6.17 -7.18
C GLU A 241 17.05 6.66 -8.36
N ARG A 242 16.56 5.75 -9.22
CA ARG A 242 15.59 6.08 -10.28
C ARG A 242 14.28 6.59 -9.71
N CYS A 243 13.73 5.91 -8.68
CA CYS A 243 12.53 6.35 -7.99
C CYS A 243 12.69 7.74 -7.37
N ALA A 244 13.78 7.97 -6.64
CA ALA A 244 14.05 9.26 -6.01
C ALA A 244 14.24 10.38 -7.04
N ARG A 245 14.92 10.11 -8.17
CA ARG A 245 15.09 11.07 -9.27
C ARG A 245 13.73 11.41 -9.91
N ALA A 246 12.92 10.41 -10.24
CA ALA A 246 11.59 10.65 -10.79
C ALA A 246 10.74 11.53 -9.88
N CYS A 247 10.70 11.21 -8.57
CA CYS A 247 9.97 12.01 -7.59
C CYS A 247 10.47 13.46 -7.51
N ARG A 248 11.77 13.69 -7.68
CA ARG A 248 12.35 15.04 -7.73
C ARG A 248 11.91 15.80 -8.98
N GLU A 249 11.89 15.14 -10.15
CA GLU A 249 11.54 15.74 -11.43
C GLU A 249 10.09 16.25 -11.47
N PHE A 250 9.14 15.51 -10.88
CA PHE A 250 7.75 15.98 -10.81
C PHE A 250 7.38 16.67 -9.48
N GLY A 251 8.37 17.02 -8.66
CA GLY A 251 8.17 17.84 -7.46
C GLY A 251 7.38 17.17 -6.35
N TYR A 252 7.60 15.87 -6.12
CA TYR A 252 6.96 15.14 -5.04
C TYR A 252 7.29 15.73 -3.67
N ARG A 253 6.33 15.64 -2.75
CA ARG A 253 6.46 16.05 -1.34
C ARG A 253 5.90 14.98 -0.42
N ASN A 254 6.50 14.79 0.75
CA ASN A 254 6.12 13.89 1.82
C ASN A 254 6.43 12.41 1.52
N ALA A 255 5.79 11.47 2.21
CA ALA A 255 6.00 10.04 2.03
C ALA A 255 5.21 9.51 0.83
N GLY A 256 5.84 8.64 0.05
CA GLY A 256 5.20 7.96 -1.06
C GLY A 256 5.87 6.62 -1.36
N THR A 257 5.19 5.79 -2.13
CA THR A 257 5.70 4.47 -2.50
C THR A 257 5.44 4.21 -3.97
N LEU A 258 6.47 3.82 -4.70
CA LEU A 258 6.37 3.38 -6.09
C LEU A 258 6.28 1.86 -6.11
N GLU A 259 5.20 1.32 -6.68
CA GLU A 259 4.94 -0.13 -6.76
C GLU A 259 5.33 -0.69 -8.13
N PHE A 260 5.94 -1.88 -8.11
CA PHE A 260 6.44 -2.56 -9.29
C PHE A 260 6.03 -4.03 -9.29
N LEU A 261 5.77 -4.55 -10.48
CA LEU A 261 5.90 -5.99 -10.74
C LEU A 261 7.36 -6.28 -11.06
N TYR A 262 7.91 -7.34 -10.47
CA TYR A 262 9.28 -7.77 -10.69
C TYR A 262 9.30 -9.21 -11.17
N GLN A 263 9.84 -9.43 -12.38
CA GLN A 263 9.99 -10.73 -12.98
C GLN A 263 11.23 -10.75 -13.87
N ASP A 264 11.93 -11.87 -13.91
CA ASP A 264 13.10 -12.08 -14.78
C ASP A 264 14.21 -11.02 -14.62
N ASN A 265 14.43 -10.55 -13.37
CA ASN A 265 15.35 -9.48 -12.98
C ASN A 265 14.99 -8.07 -13.49
N GLU A 266 13.79 -7.88 -14.01
CA GLU A 266 13.29 -6.60 -14.49
C GLU A 266 12.16 -6.07 -13.61
N PHE A 267 12.15 -4.75 -13.44
CA PHE A 267 11.10 -4.03 -12.73
C PHE A 267 10.13 -3.40 -13.72
N TYR A 268 8.85 -3.41 -13.39
CA TYR A 268 7.79 -2.81 -14.19
C TYR A 268 6.87 -2.00 -13.29
N PHE A 269 6.94 -0.67 -13.41
CA PHE A 269 6.09 0.25 -12.63
C PHE A 269 4.61 0.00 -12.90
N ILE A 270 3.82 -0.02 -11.85
CA ILE A 270 2.36 -0.19 -11.92
C ILE A 270 1.60 1.00 -11.37
N GLU A 271 2.01 1.53 -10.22
CA GLU A 271 1.36 2.70 -9.61
C GLU A 271 2.23 3.35 -8.53
N MET A 272 1.85 4.55 -8.12
CA MET A 272 2.44 5.23 -6.98
C MET A 272 1.36 5.51 -5.93
N ASN A 273 1.59 5.05 -4.71
CA ASN A 273 0.76 5.42 -3.56
C ASN A 273 1.28 6.73 -2.96
N THR A 274 0.44 7.76 -3.02
CA THR A 274 0.77 9.13 -2.59
C THR A 274 0.47 9.38 -1.11
N ARG A 275 0.80 8.41 -0.27
CA ARG A 275 0.52 8.35 1.17
C ARG A 275 1.49 7.42 1.89
N VAL A 276 1.42 7.40 3.22
CA VAL A 276 2.00 6.29 3.99
C VAL A 276 1.24 4.99 3.71
N GLN A 277 1.93 3.86 3.66
CA GLN A 277 1.31 2.54 3.49
C GLN A 277 1.20 1.78 4.81
N VAL A 278 0.36 0.74 4.83
CA VAL A 278 0.16 -0.13 6.01
C VAL A 278 1.49 -0.75 6.43
N GLU A 279 2.29 -1.19 5.48
CA GLU A 279 3.55 -1.92 5.61
C GLU A 279 4.80 -1.07 5.84
N HIS A 280 4.64 0.25 6.09
CA HIS A 280 5.78 1.12 6.42
C HIS A 280 6.65 0.63 7.59
N PRO A 281 6.10 -0.08 8.60
CA PRO A 281 6.90 -0.53 9.74
C PRO A 281 8.08 -1.42 9.40
N VAL A 282 8.02 -2.25 8.36
CA VAL A 282 9.18 -3.08 7.98
C VAL A 282 10.35 -2.22 7.47
N THR A 283 10.05 -1.15 6.75
CA THR A 283 11.05 -0.16 6.33
C THR A 283 11.63 0.61 7.51
N GLU A 284 10.79 1.04 8.44
CA GLU A 284 11.22 1.75 9.65
C GLU A 284 12.21 0.91 10.47
N LEU A 285 11.93 -0.38 10.66
CA LEU A 285 12.78 -1.27 11.46
C LEU A 285 14.13 -1.55 10.82
N VAL A 286 14.21 -1.66 9.48
CA VAL A 286 15.49 -1.92 8.81
C VAL A 286 16.31 -0.67 8.54
N THR A 287 15.70 0.52 8.55
CA THR A 287 16.40 1.80 8.31
C THR A 287 16.62 2.62 9.58
N GLY A 288 15.82 2.40 10.62
CA GLY A 288 15.79 3.23 11.83
C GLY A 288 15.12 4.60 11.62
N ILE A 289 14.45 4.82 10.49
CA ILE A 289 13.77 6.09 10.16
C ILE A 289 12.28 5.96 10.44
N ASP A 290 11.75 6.79 11.34
CA ASP A 290 10.31 6.91 11.62
C ASP A 290 9.65 7.71 10.49
N ILE A 291 8.93 7.02 9.60
CA ILE A 291 8.30 7.60 8.40
C ILE A 291 7.17 8.56 8.80
N VAL A 292 6.37 8.21 9.81
CA VAL A 292 5.26 9.06 10.25
C VAL A 292 5.79 10.35 10.89
N LYS A 293 6.85 10.26 11.67
CA LYS A 293 7.52 11.43 12.24
C LYS A 293 8.13 12.33 11.14
N ALA A 294 8.75 11.70 10.13
CA ALA A 294 9.26 12.44 8.97
C ALA A 294 8.13 13.15 8.21
N GLN A 295 6.96 12.52 8.03
CA GLN A 295 5.80 13.18 7.41
C GLN A 295 5.40 14.46 8.14
N LEU A 296 5.36 14.43 9.48
CA LEU A 296 5.00 15.59 10.30
C LEU A 296 6.05 16.70 10.21
N LEU A 297 7.33 16.37 10.28
CA LEU A 297 8.43 17.33 10.17
C LEU A 297 8.45 18.01 8.79
N ILE A 298 8.29 17.23 7.71
CA ILE A 298 8.20 17.76 6.35
C ILE A 298 6.99 18.70 6.20
N ALA A 299 5.85 18.32 6.76
CA ALA A 299 4.64 19.16 6.74
C ALA A 299 4.82 20.46 7.54
N ALA A 300 5.62 20.42 8.61
CA ALA A 300 6.00 21.61 9.38
C ALA A 300 7.02 22.51 8.65
N GLY A 301 7.52 22.09 7.48
CA GLY A 301 8.49 22.85 6.70
C GLY A 301 9.95 22.52 6.99
N GLU A 302 10.23 21.48 7.78
CA GLU A 302 11.59 21.04 8.07
C GLU A 302 12.21 20.31 6.86
N PRO A 303 13.48 20.53 6.54
CA PRO A 303 14.20 19.72 5.57
C PRO A 303 14.46 18.32 6.10
N LEU A 304 14.68 17.36 5.19
CA LEU A 304 15.18 16.05 5.58
C LEU A 304 16.54 16.15 6.29
N PRO A 305 16.69 15.59 7.52
CA PRO A 305 17.92 15.72 8.27
C PRO A 305 19.04 14.77 7.80
N TYR A 306 18.80 14.00 6.74
CA TYR A 306 19.72 13.01 6.17
C TYR A 306 19.66 13.02 4.64
N GLY A 307 20.79 12.71 4.03
CA GLY A 307 20.89 12.44 2.59
C GLY A 307 20.83 10.94 2.29
N GLN A 308 20.85 10.58 1.00
CA GLN A 308 20.78 9.17 0.58
C GLN A 308 21.89 8.30 1.14
N ASN A 309 23.12 8.86 1.29
CA ASN A 309 24.27 8.11 1.78
C ASN A 309 24.22 7.81 3.29
N ASP A 310 23.37 8.50 4.04
CA ASP A 310 23.21 8.29 5.48
C ASP A 310 22.25 7.13 5.77
N ILE A 311 21.47 6.72 4.76
CA ILE A 311 20.46 5.67 4.89
C ILE A 311 21.11 4.29 4.73
N GLN A 312 21.04 3.50 5.78
CA GLN A 312 21.58 2.14 5.82
C GLN A 312 20.47 1.15 6.12
N ILE A 313 20.35 0.12 5.29
CA ILE A 313 19.45 -1.01 5.54
C ILE A 313 20.21 -2.05 6.36
N ARG A 314 19.68 -2.36 7.55
CA ARG A 314 20.27 -3.32 8.49
C ARG A 314 19.27 -4.38 8.87
N GLY A 315 19.71 -5.64 8.88
CA GLY A 315 18.87 -6.76 9.26
C GLY A 315 17.71 -7.01 8.28
N HIS A 316 16.64 -7.57 8.80
CA HIS A 316 15.45 -7.94 8.06
C HIS A 316 14.20 -7.81 8.94
N ALA A 317 13.11 -7.31 8.39
CA ALA A 317 11.83 -7.20 9.06
C ALA A 317 10.72 -7.88 8.25
N VAL A 318 9.78 -8.50 8.95
CA VAL A 318 8.59 -9.12 8.37
C VAL A 318 7.37 -8.63 9.12
N GLU A 319 6.31 -8.26 8.40
CA GLU A 319 5.02 -7.84 8.93
C GLU A 319 3.94 -8.85 8.56
N CYS A 320 3.03 -9.14 9.49
CA CYS A 320 1.80 -9.88 9.27
C CYS A 320 0.61 -8.97 9.54
N ARG A 321 -0.31 -8.86 8.59
CA ARG A 321 -1.61 -8.20 8.84
C ARG A 321 -2.51 -9.13 9.61
N ILE A 322 -2.90 -8.75 10.81
CA ILE A 322 -3.81 -9.53 11.66
C ILE A 322 -5.23 -9.05 11.39
N ASN A 323 -6.02 -9.93 10.77
CA ASN A 323 -7.39 -9.64 10.36
C ASN A 323 -8.39 -10.43 11.21
N ALA A 324 -9.49 -9.76 11.57
CA ALA A 324 -10.68 -10.37 12.17
C ALA A 324 -11.48 -11.11 11.08
N GLU A 325 -11.03 -12.31 10.70
CA GLU A 325 -11.64 -13.14 9.64
C GLU A 325 -11.42 -14.63 9.91
N ASP A 326 -12.31 -15.44 9.40
CA ASP A 326 -12.13 -16.89 9.43
C ASP A 326 -10.91 -17.29 8.59
N PRO A 327 -9.94 -18.05 9.13
CA PRO A 327 -8.68 -18.33 8.43
C PRO A 327 -8.82 -19.25 7.21
N LYS A 328 -9.98 -19.89 7.03
CA LYS A 328 -10.26 -20.81 5.91
C LYS A 328 -11.19 -20.19 4.86
N THR A 329 -12.28 -19.60 5.31
CA THR A 329 -13.30 -19.01 4.41
C THR A 329 -13.03 -17.54 4.11
N PHE A 330 -12.20 -16.89 4.93
CA PHE A 330 -11.88 -15.46 4.86
C PHE A 330 -13.09 -14.53 5.05
N THR A 331 -14.14 -15.07 5.63
CA THR A 331 -15.33 -14.29 5.99
C THR A 331 -14.98 -13.40 7.18
N PRO A 332 -15.31 -12.08 7.15
CA PRO A 332 -15.11 -11.19 8.29
C PRO A 332 -15.76 -11.75 9.57
N SER A 333 -15.08 -11.57 10.69
CA SER A 333 -15.51 -12.03 12.02
C SER A 333 -15.58 -10.85 13.00
N PRO A 334 -16.52 -9.91 12.83
CA PRO A 334 -16.73 -8.84 13.80
C PRO A 334 -17.24 -9.39 15.12
N GLY A 335 -17.07 -8.64 16.20
CA GLY A 335 -17.57 -9.04 17.52
C GLY A 335 -16.65 -8.64 18.66
N PRO A 336 -17.01 -9.05 19.92
CA PRO A 336 -16.27 -8.66 21.11
C PRO A 336 -14.96 -9.45 21.24
N ILE A 337 -13.86 -8.74 21.48
CA ILE A 337 -12.57 -9.33 21.86
C ILE A 337 -12.58 -9.57 23.36
N ARG A 338 -12.66 -10.83 23.77
CA ARG A 338 -12.68 -11.22 25.19
C ARG A 338 -11.29 -11.19 25.81
N LEU A 339 -10.29 -11.54 25.03
CA LEU A 339 -8.89 -11.49 25.42
C LEU A 339 -8.04 -11.02 24.24
N TRP A 340 -7.15 -10.06 24.49
CA TRP A 340 -6.10 -9.63 23.59
C TRP A 340 -4.78 -9.69 24.34
N HIS A 341 -3.88 -10.54 23.88
CA HIS A 341 -2.49 -10.58 24.35
C HIS A 341 -1.55 -10.29 23.19
N SER A 342 -0.80 -9.20 23.31
CA SER A 342 0.24 -8.84 22.35
C SER A 342 1.54 -9.53 22.69
N PRO A 343 2.19 -10.23 21.73
CA PRO A 343 3.50 -10.82 21.97
C PRO A 343 4.56 -9.73 22.22
N GLY A 344 5.66 -10.14 22.83
CA GLY A 344 6.77 -9.25 23.15
C GLY A 344 8.13 -9.84 22.81
N GLY A 345 9.17 -9.24 23.39
CA GLY A 345 10.56 -9.66 23.22
C GLY A 345 11.36 -8.85 22.18
N PRO A 346 12.65 -9.19 22.01
CA PRO A 346 13.55 -8.44 21.13
C PRO A 346 13.08 -8.42 19.68
N GLY A 347 12.94 -7.22 19.11
CA GLY A 347 12.58 -7.02 17.71
C GLY A 347 11.11 -7.30 17.39
N ILE A 348 10.22 -7.38 18.39
CA ILE A 348 8.78 -7.52 18.16
C ILE A 348 8.10 -6.16 18.34
N ARG A 349 7.25 -5.79 17.36
CA ARG A 349 6.39 -4.62 17.38
C ARG A 349 4.97 -5.02 17.03
N VAL A 350 3.99 -4.45 17.76
CA VAL A 350 2.57 -4.61 17.47
C VAL A 350 1.93 -3.23 17.33
N ASP A 351 1.37 -2.96 16.17
CA ASP A 351 0.56 -1.76 15.92
C ASP A 351 -0.92 -2.18 15.82
N SER A 352 -1.72 -1.72 16.77
CA SER A 352 -3.13 -2.12 16.87
C SER A 352 -3.96 -1.05 17.58
N HIS A 353 -5.23 -0.95 17.20
CA HIS A 353 -6.23 -0.10 17.84
C HIS A 353 -7.13 -0.87 18.81
N VAL A 354 -7.03 -2.21 18.84
CA VAL A 354 -7.88 -3.05 19.69
C VAL A 354 -7.22 -3.37 21.04
N TYR A 355 -8.05 -3.84 21.97
CA TYR A 355 -7.67 -4.24 23.33
C TYR A 355 -8.72 -5.22 23.87
N THR A 356 -8.46 -5.84 25.01
CA THR A 356 -9.44 -6.70 25.71
C THR A 356 -10.69 -5.90 26.07
N GLY A 357 -11.85 -6.37 25.65
CA GLY A 357 -13.15 -5.71 25.81
C GLY A 357 -13.56 -4.82 24.63
N TYR A 358 -12.71 -4.62 23.62
CA TYR A 358 -13.08 -3.91 22.40
C TYR A 358 -14.05 -4.74 21.55
N ASN A 359 -15.00 -4.08 20.91
CA ASN A 359 -15.93 -4.72 19.96
C ASN A 359 -15.57 -4.33 18.53
N VAL A 360 -15.09 -5.29 17.73
CA VAL A 360 -14.77 -5.07 16.31
C VAL A 360 -16.05 -4.81 15.52
N PRO A 361 -16.22 -3.61 14.93
CA PRO A 361 -17.43 -3.27 14.20
C PRO A 361 -17.47 -3.95 12.81
N PRO A 362 -18.66 -4.20 12.24
CA PRO A 362 -18.79 -4.82 10.91
C PRO A 362 -18.74 -3.82 9.75
N PHE A 363 -18.42 -2.56 9.99
CA PHE A 363 -18.59 -1.47 9.02
C PHE A 363 -17.32 -1.18 8.19
N TYR A 364 -16.15 -1.63 8.63
CA TYR A 364 -14.86 -1.27 8.07
C TYR A 364 -14.04 -2.51 7.72
N ASP A 365 -12.79 -2.30 7.28
CA ASP A 365 -11.84 -3.37 7.00
C ASP A 365 -11.63 -4.27 8.23
N SER A 366 -11.37 -5.55 7.98
CA SER A 366 -11.19 -6.56 9.04
C SER A 366 -9.85 -6.47 9.77
N MET A 367 -8.91 -5.63 9.34
CA MET A 367 -7.58 -5.53 9.93
C MET A 367 -7.64 -4.93 11.34
N ILE A 368 -7.26 -5.72 12.33
CA ILE A 368 -7.26 -5.33 13.76
C ILE A 368 -5.87 -5.05 14.30
N GLY A 369 -4.83 -5.35 13.56
CA GLY A 369 -3.46 -5.08 13.97
C GLY A 369 -2.44 -5.54 12.95
N LYS A 370 -1.20 -5.12 13.19
CA LYS A 370 -0.01 -5.54 12.46
C LYS A 370 0.98 -6.09 13.47
N LEU A 371 1.48 -7.28 13.20
CA LEU A 371 2.55 -7.90 13.97
C LEU A 371 3.82 -7.84 13.14
N ILE A 372 4.85 -7.21 13.66
CA ILE A 372 6.12 -7.03 12.96
C ILE A 372 7.25 -7.66 13.77
N ALA A 373 8.12 -8.42 13.10
CA ALA A 373 9.31 -9.01 13.68
C ALA A 373 10.56 -8.57 12.91
N TYR A 374 11.56 -8.11 13.64
CA TYR A 374 12.86 -7.72 13.13
C TYR A 374 13.95 -8.68 13.62
N GLY A 375 14.95 -8.96 12.80
CA GLY A 375 16.15 -9.73 13.15
C GLY A 375 17.37 -9.28 12.35
N ASP A 376 18.55 -9.65 12.79
CA ASP A 376 19.82 -9.35 12.11
C ASP A 376 19.89 -10.02 10.74
N THR A 377 19.18 -11.14 10.61
CA THR A 377 19.01 -11.90 9.37
C THR A 377 17.53 -12.20 9.12
N ARG A 378 17.19 -12.58 7.89
CA ARG A 378 15.84 -13.00 7.54
C ARG A 378 15.40 -14.22 8.36
N ASP A 379 16.27 -15.20 8.56
CA ASP A 379 15.97 -16.39 9.36
C ASP A 379 15.66 -16.03 10.81
N THR A 380 16.40 -15.08 11.39
CA THR A 380 16.11 -14.57 12.74
C THR A 380 14.76 -13.85 12.79
N ALA A 381 14.43 -13.02 11.80
CA ALA A 381 13.14 -12.35 11.74
C ALA A 381 11.98 -13.36 11.60
N ILE A 382 12.13 -14.37 10.77
CA ILE A 382 11.16 -15.47 10.61
C ILE A 382 10.99 -16.26 11.92
N ALA A 383 12.08 -16.60 12.60
CA ALA A 383 12.03 -17.32 13.87
C ALA A 383 11.31 -16.49 14.94
N ARG A 384 11.61 -15.20 15.05
CA ARG A 384 10.93 -14.28 15.96
C ARG A 384 9.43 -14.14 15.63
N MET A 385 9.08 -14.02 14.35
CA MET A 385 7.68 -13.98 13.92
C MET A 385 6.92 -15.24 14.29
N ARG A 386 7.52 -16.42 14.09
CA ARG A 386 6.90 -17.70 14.48
C ARG A 386 6.62 -17.76 15.98
N ASN A 387 7.57 -17.33 16.81
CA ASN A 387 7.39 -17.27 18.26
C ASN A 387 6.30 -16.27 18.63
N ALA A 388 6.31 -15.08 18.04
CA ALA A 388 5.31 -14.05 18.29
C ALA A 388 3.89 -14.47 17.87
N LEU A 389 3.74 -15.16 16.72
CA LEU A 389 2.45 -15.72 16.28
C LEU A 389 1.95 -16.85 17.20
N ALA A 390 2.86 -17.60 17.83
CA ALA A 390 2.49 -18.65 18.80
C ALA A 390 2.09 -18.05 20.16
N GLU A 391 2.69 -16.92 20.55
CA GLU A 391 2.40 -16.21 21.79
C GLU A 391 1.14 -15.35 21.71
N MET A 392 0.81 -14.82 20.51
CA MET A 392 -0.31 -13.91 20.31
C MET A 392 -1.65 -14.61 20.57
N VAL A 393 -2.47 -14.02 21.46
CA VAL A 393 -3.79 -14.55 21.78
C VAL A 393 -4.88 -13.53 21.45
N VAL A 394 -5.86 -13.95 20.65
CA VAL A 394 -7.07 -13.19 20.36
C VAL A 394 -8.28 -14.11 20.55
N GLU A 395 -9.10 -13.82 21.55
CA GLU A 395 -10.31 -14.60 21.82
C GLU A 395 -11.58 -13.77 21.62
N GLY A 396 -12.65 -14.45 21.26
CA GLY A 396 -13.98 -13.88 21.05
C GLY A 396 -14.34 -13.71 19.58
N ILE A 397 -13.35 -13.59 18.71
CA ILE A 397 -13.50 -13.50 17.26
C ILE A 397 -12.55 -14.49 16.57
N LYS A 398 -12.78 -14.78 15.29
CA LYS A 398 -11.83 -15.52 14.47
C LYS A 398 -10.78 -14.57 13.88
N THR A 399 -9.55 -15.06 13.71
CA THR A 399 -8.46 -14.30 13.09
C THR A 399 -7.70 -15.15 12.09
N ASN A 400 -6.94 -14.51 11.20
CA ASN A 400 -6.06 -15.16 10.24
C ASN A 400 -4.70 -15.60 10.82
N ILE A 401 -4.49 -15.51 12.14
CA ILE A 401 -3.26 -15.99 12.82
C ILE A 401 -2.88 -17.43 12.42
N PRO A 402 -3.82 -18.41 12.38
CA PRO A 402 -3.49 -19.77 11.95
C PRO A 402 -2.95 -19.85 10.53
N LEU A 403 -3.45 -19.03 9.60
CA LEU A 403 -2.95 -18.94 8.23
C LEU A 403 -1.49 -18.46 8.22
N HIS A 404 -1.17 -17.42 8.99
CA HIS A 404 0.21 -16.94 9.12
C HIS A 404 1.14 -18.02 9.68
N GLN A 405 0.75 -18.70 10.74
CA GLN A 405 1.51 -19.81 11.32
C GLN A 405 1.80 -20.90 10.28
N GLU A 406 0.84 -21.23 9.44
CA GLU A 406 1.01 -22.16 8.33
C GLU A 406 2.01 -21.65 7.30
N ILE A 407 1.89 -20.41 6.83
CA ILE A 407 2.78 -19.81 5.82
C ILE A 407 4.24 -19.81 6.32
N PHE A 408 4.50 -19.41 7.56
CA PHE A 408 5.85 -19.36 8.14
C PHE A 408 6.49 -20.74 8.33
N ASN A 409 5.73 -21.81 8.27
CA ASN A 409 6.26 -23.19 8.28
C ASN A 409 6.64 -23.72 6.90
N HIS A 410 6.21 -23.03 5.83
CA HIS A 410 6.44 -23.43 4.45
C HIS A 410 7.87 -23.24 3.99
N SER A 411 8.43 -24.26 3.33
CA SER A 411 9.78 -24.21 2.74
C SER A 411 9.90 -23.13 1.68
N ALA A 412 8.92 -22.99 0.79
CA ALA A 412 8.95 -21.98 -0.27
C ALA A 412 8.95 -20.55 0.29
N PHE A 413 8.17 -20.26 1.34
CA PHE A 413 8.22 -18.95 2.00
C PHE A 413 9.60 -18.72 2.67
N LYS A 414 10.14 -19.74 3.35
CA LYS A 414 11.46 -19.67 3.98
C LYS A 414 12.59 -19.42 2.95
N GLN A 415 12.49 -19.99 1.76
CA GLN A 415 13.44 -19.72 0.66
C GLN A 415 13.34 -18.27 0.15
N GLY A 416 12.15 -17.67 0.22
CA GLY A 416 11.88 -16.32 -0.28
C GLY A 416 11.65 -16.28 -1.79
N GLY A 417 11.24 -15.12 -2.30
CA GLY A 417 11.05 -14.91 -3.73
C GLY A 417 9.79 -15.55 -4.33
N THR A 418 8.78 -15.83 -3.50
CA THR A 418 7.46 -16.28 -3.97
C THR A 418 6.76 -15.22 -4.81
N ASP A 419 6.03 -15.63 -5.86
CA ASP A 419 5.25 -14.73 -6.71
C ASP A 419 3.87 -14.38 -6.10
N ILE A 420 3.19 -13.37 -6.69
CA ILE A 420 1.89 -12.86 -6.18
C ILE A 420 0.75 -13.89 -6.21
N HIS A 421 0.90 -14.98 -6.96
CA HIS A 421 -0.11 -16.04 -7.07
C HIS A 421 0.17 -17.23 -6.15
N TYR A 422 1.30 -17.22 -5.44
CA TYR A 422 1.73 -18.34 -4.60
C TYR A 422 0.69 -18.74 -3.56
N LEU A 423 0.16 -17.78 -2.80
CA LEU A 423 -0.79 -18.07 -1.73
C LEU A 423 -2.13 -18.59 -2.27
N GLU A 424 -2.63 -18.01 -3.37
CA GLU A 424 -3.89 -18.45 -4.00
C GLU A 424 -3.81 -19.86 -4.53
N ARG A 425 -2.71 -20.22 -5.25
CA ARG A 425 -2.47 -21.59 -5.71
C ARG A 425 -2.44 -22.58 -4.56
N ARG A 426 -1.78 -22.20 -3.47
CA ARG A 426 -1.69 -23.05 -2.28
C ARG A 426 -3.03 -23.25 -1.59
N LEU A 427 -3.86 -22.25 -1.55
CA LEU A 427 -5.21 -22.31 -0.97
C LEU A 427 -6.24 -22.96 -1.90
N GLY A 428 -5.85 -23.38 -3.11
CA GLY A 428 -6.75 -23.94 -4.11
C GLY A 428 -7.78 -22.93 -4.64
N LEU A 429 -7.43 -21.64 -4.62
CA LEU A 429 -8.29 -20.54 -5.11
C LEU A 429 -8.03 -20.21 -6.59
N LYS A 430 -6.96 -20.76 -7.15
CA LYS A 430 -6.54 -20.72 -8.57
C LYS A 430 -6.10 -22.09 -9.03
#